data_d65c83f675b18ec43aada535c19f6208
#
_entry.id   d65c83f675b18ec43aada535c19f6208
#
_cell.length_a   1.000
_cell.length_b   1.000
_cell.length_c   1.000
_cell.angle_alpha   90.00
_cell.angle_beta   90.00
_cell.angle_gamma   90.00
#
_symmetry.space_group_name_H-M   'P 1'
#
loop_
_entity.id
_entity.type
_entity.pdbx_description
1 polymer ?
#
loop_
_entity_poly.entity_id
_entity_poly.type
_entity_poly.pdbx_seq_one_letter_code
_entity_poly.pdbx_strand_id
1 'polypeptide(L)'
;GREELEKQFPYFRFGEDKAFLEKETAGYINPRKLVQAQIRIAQNRGAEVIPETALDLKQNDSAWEVKTDHENRYIAEKVLLCTGAFTNALLDEPLPFMIYPRTVLFARVDKNQLERFQNMPCIIWDLETGFEFSDMYLMPPILYPDGHHYIKIGGGAPNSLTMEDASKLTEWFQQGGSEDHARGL
;
A
#
# COMPACT_ATOMS: atom_id res chain seq x y z
N GLY A 1 20.13 -7.79 22.86
CA GLY A 1 19.34 -7.01 23.80
C GLY A 1 19.35 -5.53 23.44
N ARG A 2 18.62 -4.71 24.20
CA ARG A 2 18.42 -3.25 23.94
C ARG A 2 19.74 -2.50 23.68
N GLU A 3 20.74 -2.65 24.56
CA GLU A 3 22.02 -1.94 24.41
C GLU A 3 22.75 -2.27 23.11
N GLU A 4 22.67 -3.53 22.66
CA GLU A 4 23.25 -3.97 21.40
C GLU A 4 22.52 -3.38 20.20
N LEU A 5 21.18 -3.33 20.26
CA LEU A 5 20.35 -2.72 19.21
C LEU A 5 20.59 -1.21 19.11
N GLU A 6 20.65 -0.48 20.24
CA GLU A 6 20.95 0.95 20.26
C GLU A 6 22.36 1.27 19.78
N LYS A 7 23.32 0.37 20.02
CA LYS A 7 24.67 0.48 19.47
C LYS A 7 24.72 0.27 17.97
N GLN A 8 23.96 -0.71 17.47
CA GLN A 8 23.90 -1.02 16.04
C GLN A 8 23.07 0.00 15.26
N PHE A 9 22.01 0.51 15.86
CA PHE A 9 21.04 1.46 15.26
C PHE A 9 20.86 2.69 16.16
N PRO A 10 21.86 3.57 16.23
CA PRO A 10 21.90 4.66 17.23
C PRO A 10 20.88 5.77 17.01
N TYR A 11 20.13 5.72 15.93
CA TYR A 11 19.02 6.64 15.62
C TYR A 11 17.66 6.17 16.16
N PHE A 12 17.60 4.95 16.73
CA PHE A 12 16.41 4.42 17.36
C PHE A 12 16.53 4.40 18.89
N ARG A 13 15.38 4.41 19.54
CA ARG A 13 15.23 4.10 20.96
C ARG A 13 14.41 2.82 21.07
N PHE A 14 14.99 1.79 21.65
CA PHE A 14 14.35 0.50 21.83
C PHE A 14 13.82 0.37 23.26
N GLY A 15 12.69 -0.37 23.40
CA GLY A 15 12.21 -0.87 24.68
C GLY A 15 13.04 -2.06 25.17
N GLU A 16 12.48 -2.79 26.13
CA GLU A 16 13.07 -4.06 26.63
C GLU A 16 12.64 -5.27 25.80
N ASP A 17 12.02 -5.03 24.65
CA ASP A 17 11.47 -6.04 23.76
C ASP A 17 12.56 -6.89 23.10
N LYS A 18 12.16 -8.07 22.67
CA LYS A 18 13.01 -8.93 21.85
C LYS A 18 12.88 -8.51 20.39
N ALA A 19 14.01 -8.41 19.71
CA ALA A 19 14.06 -8.14 18.28
C ALA A 19 14.69 -9.31 17.52
N PHE A 20 14.17 -9.57 16.32
CA PHE A 20 14.73 -10.50 15.35
C PHE A 20 15.25 -9.69 14.16
N LEU A 21 16.51 -9.93 13.77
CA LEU A 21 17.13 -9.28 12.62
C LEU A 21 17.31 -10.30 11.50
N GLU A 22 16.53 -10.16 10.43
CA GLU A 22 16.75 -10.92 9.18
C GLU A 22 17.67 -10.11 8.27
N LYS A 23 18.81 -10.70 7.86
CA LYS A 23 19.85 -10.02 7.10
C LYS A 23 19.94 -10.41 5.63
N GLU A 24 19.41 -11.58 5.26
CA GLU A 24 19.70 -12.18 3.97
C GLU A 24 18.52 -12.16 2.99
N THR A 25 17.31 -12.42 3.48
CA THR A 25 16.15 -12.63 2.61
C THR A 25 15.04 -11.61 2.79
N ALA A 26 15.11 -10.77 3.80
CA ALA A 26 14.15 -9.70 4.05
C ALA A 26 14.57 -8.38 3.40
N GLY A 27 13.57 -7.55 3.08
CA GLY A 27 13.80 -6.24 2.46
C GLY A 27 12.50 -5.58 2.04
N TYR A 28 12.62 -4.61 1.17
CA TYR A 28 11.46 -3.94 0.56
C TYR A 28 11.56 -3.96 -0.96
N ILE A 29 10.41 -3.85 -1.59
CA ILE A 29 10.28 -3.78 -3.04
C ILE A 29 9.66 -2.44 -3.45
N ASN A 30 10.05 -1.93 -4.62
CA ASN A 30 9.34 -0.80 -5.23
C ASN A 30 8.09 -1.32 -5.95
N PRO A 31 6.88 -1.13 -5.42
CA PRO A 31 5.66 -1.72 -5.98
C PRO A 31 5.35 -1.19 -7.37
N ARG A 32 5.65 0.08 -7.67
CA ARG A 32 5.43 0.67 -9.00
C ARG A 32 6.31 0.01 -10.06
N LYS A 33 7.60 -0.21 -9.76
CA LYS A 33 8.50 -0.92 -10.68
C LYS A 33 8.12 -2.38 -10.84
N LEU A 34 7.65 -3.03 -9.77
CA LEU A 34 7.14 -4.40 -9.84
C LEU A 34 5.96 -4.50 -10.80
N VAL A 35 4.93 -3.66 -10.62
CA VAL A 35 3.75 -3.63 -11.50
C VAL A 35 4.15 -3.35 -12.95
N GLN A 36 5.02 -2.36 -13.18
CA GLN A 36 5.53 -2.05 -14.53
C GLN A 36 6.24 -3.25 -15.17
N ALA A 37 7.05 -3.99 -14.40
CA ALA A 37 7.74 -5.17 -14.90
C ALA A 37 6.74 -6.30 -15.25
N GLN A 38 5.73 -6.53 -14.41
CA GLN A 38 4.68 -7.52 -14.65
C GLN A 38 3.86 -7.18 -15.91
N ILE A 39 3.46 -5.91 -16.08
CA ILE A 39 2.75 -5.41 -17.26
C ILE A 39 3.60 -5.66 -18.51
N ARG A 40 4.88 -5.30 -18.49
CA ARG A 40 5.79 -5.50 -19.63
C ARG A 40 5.93 -6.97 -20.00
N ILE A 41 6.02 -7.87 -19.01
CA ILE A 41 6.09 -9.31 -19.27
C ILE A 41 4.79 -9.81 -19.88
N ALA A 42 3.63 -9.35 -19.38
CA ALA A 42 2.33 -9.72 -19.95
C ALA A 42 2.21 -9.25 -21.42
N GLN A 43 2.58 -8.00 -21.71
CA GLN A 43 2.58 -7.46 -23.08
C GLN A 43 3.49 -8.26 -24.03
N ASN A 44 4.70 -8.61 -23.57
CA ASN A 44 5.63 -9.45 -24.35
C ASN A 44 5.09 -10.87 -24.64
N ARG A 45 4.07 -11.28 -23.88
CA ARG A 45 3.35 -12.56 -24.07
C ARG A 45 2.02 -12.41 -24.81
N GLY A 46 1.76 -11.23 -25.39
CA GLY A 46 0.57 -10.98 -26.21
C GLY A 46 -0.63 -10.38 -25.45
N ALA A 47 -0.48 -10.01 -24.19
CA ALA A 47 -1.53 -9.27 -23.49
C ALA A 47 -1.62 -7.84 -24.01
N GLU A 48 -2.82 -7.34 -24.19
CA GLU A 48 -3.11 -5.93 -24.43
C GLU A 48 -3.41 -5.24 -23.10
N VAL A 49 -2.84 -4.05 -22.89
CA VAL A 49 -3.10 -3.23 -21.73
C VAL A 49 -3.83 -1.98 -22.18
N ILE A 50 -5.06 -1.84 -21.72
CA ILE A 50 -5.95 -0.75 -22.07
C ILE A 50 -5.98 0.23 -20.89
N PRO A 51 -5.52 1.48 -21.06
CA PRO A 51 -5.44 2.47 -19.98
C PRO A 51 -6.78 3.18 -19.76
N GLU A 52 -7.83 2.41 -19.52
CA GLU A 52 -9.19 2.88 -19.29
C GLU A 52 -9.72 2.32 -17.99
N THR A 53 -10.69 3.03 -17.38
CA THR A 53 -11.34 2.59 -16.15
C THR A 53 -12.61 1.82 -16.48
N ALA A 54 -12.71 0.56 -16.03
CA ALA A 54 -13.94 -0.21 -16.10
C ALA A 54 -15.00 0.41 -15.17
N LEU A 55 -16.16 0.75 -15.72
CA LEU A 55 -17.27 1.37 -15.01
C LEU A 55 -18.47 0.43 -14.81
N ASP A 56 -18.64 -0.54 -15.69
CA ASP A 56 -19.78 -1.45 -15.66
C ASP A 56 -19.35 -2.82 -16.20
N LEU A 57 -19.95 -3.87 -15.66
CA LEU A 57 -19.71 -5.25 -16.04
C LEU A 57 -21.05 -5.99 -16.12
N LYS A 58 -21.41 -6.46 -17.30
CA LYS A 58 -22.66 -7.20 -17.54
C LYS A 58 -22.43 -8.53 -18.20
N GLN A 59 -23.16 -9.52 -17.76
CA GLN A 59 -23.22 -10.82 -18.42
C GLN A 59 -24.36 -10.84 -19.42
N ASN A 60 -24.04 -11.15 -20.66
CA ASN A 60 -25.00 -11.34 -21.76
C ASN A 60 -24.88 -12.78 -22.27
N ASP A 61 -25.93 -13.60 -22.13
CA ASP A 61 -25.99 -15.00 -22.56
C ASP A 61 -24.70 -15.81 -22.33
N SER A 62 -23.72 -15.74 -23.25
CA SER A 62 -22.49 -16.51 -23.23
C SER A 62 -21.22 -15.68 -23.05
N ALA A 63 -21.33 -14.36 -22.91
CA ALA A 63 -20.19 -13.46 -22.84
C ALA A 63 -20.38 -12.37 -21.79
N TRP A 64 -19.28 -11.75 -21.42
CA TRP A 64 -19.24 -10.59 -20.54
C TRP A 64 -18.98 -9.32 -21.36
N GLU A 65 -19.68 -8.25 -21.06
CA GLU A 65 -19.43 -6.91 -21.57
C GLU A 65 -18.85 -6.03 -20.45
N VAL A 66 -17.69 -5.44 -20.73
CA VAL A 66 -17.06 -4.42 -19.86
C VAL A 66 -17.20 -3.07 -20.52
N LYS A 67 -17.87 -2.10 -19.86
CA LYS A 67 -17.97 -0.71 -20.30
C LYS A 67 -16.92 0.13 -19.55
N THR A 68 -16.28 1.08 -20.27
CA THR A 68 -15.24 1.94 -19.72
C THR A 68 -15.64 3.42 -19.68
N ASP A 69 -14.81 4.23 -19.01
CA ASP A 69 -14.94 5.70 -18.91
C ASP A 69 -14.77 6.42 -20.27
N HIS A 70 -14.17 5.77 -21.25
CA HIS A 70 -14.07 6.26 -22.62
C HIS A 70 -15.26 5.81 -23.52
N GLU A 71 -16.35 5.34 -22.93
CA GLU A 71 -17.53 4.79 -23.63
C GLU A 71 -17.23 3.56 -24.50
N ASN A 72 -16.02 2.97 -24.42
CA ASN A 72 -15.67 1.75 -25.09
C ASN A 72 -16.33 0.53 -24.44
N ARG A 73 -16.53 -0.52 -25.24
CA ARG A 73 -17.10 -1.79 -24.79
C ARG A 73 -16.22 -2.92 -25.24
N TYR A 74 -15.87 -3.77 -24.29
CA TYR A 74 -15.04 -4.95 -24.51
C TYR A 74 -15.86 -6.19 -24.21
N ILE A 75 -15.82 -7.18 -25.12
CA ILE A 75 -16.55 -8.44 -24.98
C ILE A 75 -15.55 -9.56 -24.71
N ALA A 76 -15.82 -10.38 -23.71
CA ALA A 76 -14.97 -11.50 -23.34
C ALA A 76 -15.80 -12.70 -22.87
N GLU A 77 -15.34 -13.90 -23.16
CA GLU A 77 -15.95 -15.14 -22.65
C GLU A 77 -15.75 -15.30 -21.13
N LYS A 78 -14.66 -14.74 -20.60
CA LYS A 78 -14.29 -14.80 -19.17
C LYS A 78 -13.70 -13.49 -18.73
N VAL A 79 -14.03 -13.08 -17.51
CA VAL A 79 -13.49 -11.89 -16.87
C VAL A 79 -12.91 -12.27 -15.51
N LEU A 80 -11.71 -11.78 -15.21
CA LEU A 80 -11.09 -11.85 -13.89
C LEU A 80 -11.07 -10.45 -13.27
N LEU A 81 -11.79 -10.27 -12.16
CA LEU A 81 -11.80 -9.03 -11.41
C LEU A 81 -10.63 -8.98 -10.42
N CYS A 82 -9.71 -8.04 -10.64
CA CYS A 82 -8.57 -7.76 -9.76
C CYS A 82 -8.57 -6.28 -9.31
N THR A 83 -9.75 -5.73 -9.07
CA THR A 83 -9.99 -4.30 -8.80
C THR A 83 -9.84 -3.92 -7.31
N GLY A 84 -9.40 -4.88 -6.46
CA GLY A 84 -9.13 -4.63 -5.05
C GLY A 84 -10.34 -4.05 -4.32
N ALA A 85 -10.14 -2.93 -3.65
CA ALA A 85 -11.20 -2.25 -2.88
C ALA A 85 -12.38 -1.76 -3.73
N PHE A 86 -12.22 -1.64 -5.03
CA PHE A 86 -13.27 -1.20 -5.96
C PHE A 86 -14.09 -2.36 -6.57
N THR A 87 -13.85 -3.61 -6.14
CA THR A 87 -14.53 -4.78 -6.72
C THR A 87 -16.05 -4.68 -6.63
N ASN A 88 -16.60 -4.25 -5.50
CA ASN A 88 -18.04 -4.12 -5.32
C ASN A 88 -18.70 -3.03 -6.20
N ALA A 89 -17.91 -2.12 -6.79
CA ALA A 89 -18.42 -1.14 -7.74
C ALA A 89 -18.82 -1.77 -9.10
N LEU A 90 -18.36 -2.99 -9.38
CA LEU A 90 -18.60 -3.70 -10.63
C LEU A 90 -19.52 -4.93 -10.46
N LEU A 91 -20.00 -5.21 -9.26
CA LEU A 91 -20.82 -6.38 -8.95
C LEU A 91 -22.25 -5.97 -8.62
N ASP A 92 -23.24 -6.66 -9.22
CA ASP A 92 -24.65 -6.50 -8.87
C ASP A 92 -24.93 -6.95 -7.42
N GLU A 93 -24.27 -8.05 -7.00
CA GLU A 93 -24.31 -8.54 -5.63
C GLU A 93 -22.95 -8.29 -4.95
N PRO A 94 -22.87 -7.35 -3.98
CA PRO A 94 -21.62 -7.01 -3.36
C PRO A 94 -21.07 -8.15 -2.48
N LEU A 95 -19.77 -8.35 -2.53
CA LEU A 95 -19.06 -9.30 -1.65
C LEU A 95 -18.98 -8.74 -0.22
N PRO A 96 -19.10 -9.59 0.81
CA PRO A 96 -19.04 -9.18 2.22
C PRO A 96 -17.59 -8.97 2.68
N PHE A 97 -16.95 -7.87 2.25
CA PHE A 97 -15.64 -7.48 2.75
C PHE A 97 -15.63 -6.04 3.25
N MET A 98 -14.76 -5.76 4.19
CA MET A 98 -14.54 -4.42 4.72
C MET A 98 -13.24 -3.83 4.19
N ILE A 99 -13.26 -2.55 3.83
CA ILE A 99 -12.10 -1.80 3.37
C ILE A 99 -11.58 -0.96 4.55
N TYR A 100 -10.31 -1.12 4.85
CA TYR A 100 -9.61 -0.36 5.89
C TYR A 100 -8.65 0.63 5.23
N PRO A 101 -9.01 1.91 5.10
CA PRO A 101 -8.11 2.92 4.59
C PRO A 101 -6.93 3.12 5.55
N ARG A 102 -5.75 3.31 5.02
CA ARG A 102 -4.52 3.49 5.78
C ARG A 102 -3.84 4.79 5.41
N THR A 103 -3.50 5.58 6.41
CA THR A 103 -2.66 6.76 6.23
C THR A 103 -1.21 6.37 6.43
N VAL A 104 -0.34 6.94 5.63
CA VAL A 104 1.11 6.73 5.71
C VAL A 104 1.77 8.08 5.86
N LEU A 105 2.66 8.18 6.83
CA LEU A 105 3.45 9.37 7.09
C LEU A 105 4.78 9.28 6.34
N PHE A 106 5.17 10.39 5.70
CA PHE A 106 6.45 10.54 5.04
C PHE A 106 7.28 11.60 5.74
N ALA A 107 8.36 11.18 6.40
CA ALA A 107 9.33 12.09 6.99
C ALA A 107 10.46 12.35 5.98
N ARG A 108 10.56 13.58 5.49
CA ARG A 108 11.62 13.96 4.54
C ARG A 108 12.98 13.94 5.22
N VAL A 109 13.96 13.36 4.54
CA VAL A 109 15.35 13.28 4.97
C VAL A 109 16.22 14.12 4.05
N ASP A 110 16.95 15.07 4.62
CA ASP A 110 17.89 15.89 3.87
C ASP A 110 19.09 15.07 3.40
N LYS A 111 19.64 15.44 2.25
CA LYS A 111 20.76 14.71 1.62
C LYS A 111 21.97 14.56 2.52
N ASN A 112 22.27 15.56 3.34
CA ASN A 112 23.37 15.55 4.32
C ASN A 112 23.15 14.61 5.51
N GLN A 113 21.94 14.08 5.69
CA GLN A 113 21.57 13.13 6.75
C GLN A 113 21.50 11.68 6.24
N LEU A 114 21.56 11.44 4.93
CA LEU A 114 21.37 10.11 4.35
C LEU A 114 22.41 9.10 4.83
N GLU A 115 23.67 9.52 4.98
CA GLU A 115 24.75 8.67 5.47
C GLU A 115 24.45 8.11 6.87
N ARG A 116 23.80 8.90 7.72
CA ARG A 116 23.39 8.47 9.06
C ARG A 116 22.46 7.26 9.04
N PHE A 117 21.65 7.12 8.00
CA PHE A 117 20.62 6.10 7.86
C PHE A 117 20.97 5.01 6.84
N GLN A 118 22.20 4.97 6.30
CA GLN A 118 22.60 4.03 5.24
C GLN A 118 22.37 2.55 5.58
N ASN A 119 22.49 2.20 6.89
CA ASN A 119 22.29 0.84 7.39
C ASN A 119 20.96 0.66 8.12
N MET A 120 20.01 1.58 7.92
CA MET A 120 18.71 1.50 8.58
C MET A 120 17.90 0.34 7.98
N PRO A 121 17.49 -0.65 8.80
CA PRO A 121 16.64 -1.73 8.33
C PRO A 121 15.20 -1.26 8.12
N CYS A 122 14.41 -2.07 7.41
CA CYS A 122 12.96 -2.02 7.57
C CYS A 122 12.62 -2.60 8.93
N ILE A 123 11.69 -1.95 9.63
CA ILE A 123 11.24 -2.41 10.94
C ILE A 123 9.74 -2.70 10.84
N ILE A 124 9.34 -3.82 11.42
CA ILE A 124 7.96 -4.11 11.78
C ILE A 124 7.95 -4.22 13.29
N TRP A 125 7.12 -3.41 13.92
CA TRP A 125 6.98 -3.39 15.36
C TRP A 125 5.55 -3.81 15.71
N ASP A 126 5.45 -4.96 16.35
CA ASP A 126 4.21 -5.46 16.92
C ASP A 126 4.06 -4.84 18.32
N LEU A 127 3.08 -3.94 18.45
CA LEU A 127 2.87 -3.18 19.68
C LEU A 127 1.93 -3.98 20.60
N GLU A 128 2.38 -4.19 21.83
CA GLU A 128 1.52 -4.80 22.85
C GLU A 128 0.29 -3.93 23.15
N THR A 129 -0.75 -4.58 23.66
CA THR A 129 -2.05 -3.97 23.97
C THR A 129 -1.92 -2.75 24.87
N GLY A 130 -2.47 -1.62 24.45
CA GLY A 130 -2.46 -0.35 25.19
C GLY A 130 -2.14 0.86 24.33
N PHE A 131 -1.67 0.66 23.11
CA PHE A 131 -1.49 1.71 22.12
C PHE A 131 -2.70 1.79 21.19
N GLU A 132 -2.90 2.96 20.55
CA GLU A 132 -3.93 3.14 19.51
C GLU A 132 -3.64 2.31 18.25
N PHE A 133 -2.40 1.83 18.09
CA PHE A 133 -1.93 1.03 16.97
C PHE A 133 -1.57 -0.38 17.45
N SER A 134 -1.99 -1.39 16.68
CA SER A 134 -1.63 -2.79 16.93
C SER A 134 -0.24 -3.13 16.40
N ASP A 135 0.17 -2.45 15.36
CA ASP A 135 1.42 -2.67 14.64
C ASP A 135 1.91 -1.37 14.01
N MET A 136 3.19 -1.25 13.82
CA MET A 136 3.82 -0.16 13.09
C MET A 136 4.94 -0.71 12.20
N TYR A 137 5.07 -0.17 11.01
CA TYR A 137 6.24 -0.42 10.17
C TYR A 137 6.97 0.88 9.83
N LEU A 138 8.26 0.74 9.62
CA LEU A 138 9.14 1.84 9.27
C LEU A 138 10.11 1.39 8.18
N MET A 139 10.24 2.21 7.14
CA MET A 139 11.14 1.93 6.03
C MET A 139 12.29 2.94 6.01
N PRO A 140 13.50 2.53 5.61
CA PRO A 140 14.64 3.43 5.51
C PRO A 140 14.39 4.54 4.49
N PRO A 141 15.27 5.59 4.44
CA PRO A 141 15.14 6.65 3.45
C PRO A 141 15.16 6.09 2.03
N ILE A 142 14.06 6.28 1.29
CA ILE A 142 13.88 5.85 -0.09
C ILE A 142 13.74 7.08 -0.97
N LEU A 143 14.40 7.08 -2.13
CA LEU A 143 14.24 8.11 -3.14
C LEU A 143 12.88 7.99 -3.82
N TYR A 144 12.09 9.07 -3.77
CA TYR A 144 10.79 9.18 -4.41
C TYR A 144 10.87 9.95 -5.74
N PRO A 145 9.80 9.85 -6.58
CA PRO A 145 9.79 10.50 -7.90
C PRO A 145 9.94 12.03 -7.89
N ASP A 146 9.64 12.67 -6.77
CA ASP A 146 9.84 14.12 -6.55
C ASP A 146 11.30 14.52 -6.30
N GLY A 147 12.22 13.53 -6.30
CA GLY A 147 13.66 13.74 -6.08
C GLY A 147 14.08 13.87 -4.62
N HIS A 148 13.17 13.63 -3.68
CA HIS A 148 13.46 13.67 -2.25
C HIS A 148 13.49 12.26 -1.64
N HIS A 149 14.23 12.14 -0.53
CA HIS A 149 14.26 10.91 0.27
C HIS A 149 13.31 11.02 1.44
N TYR A 150 12.58 9.94 1.70
CA TYR A 150 11.63 9.87 2.81
C TYR A 150 11.80 8.56 3.58
N ILE A 151 11.76 8.69 4.91
CA ILE A 151 11.43 7.58 5.80
C ILE A 151 9.90 7.45 5.74
N LYS A 152 9.42 6.23 5.53
CA LYS A 152 8.01 5.93 5.46
C LYS A 152 7.58 5.23 6.73
N ILE A 153 6.53 5.73 7.37
CA ILE A 153 5.93 5.19 8.60
C ILE A 153 4.47 4.86 8.31
N GLY A 154 4.02 3.70 8.73
CA GLY A 154 2.62 3.31 8.67
C GLY A 154 2.29 2.30 9.75
N GLY A 155 1.02 2.16 10.08
CA GLY A 155 0.57 1.24 11.10
C GLY A 155 -0.91 0.91 11.00
N GLY A 156 -1.34 -0.07 11.78
CA GLY A 156 -2.73 -0.48 11.91
C GLY A 156 -3.41 0.22 13.07
N ALA A 157 -4.46 1.00 12.83
CA ALA A 157 -5.30 1.57 13.87
C ALA A 157 -6.42 0.60 14.25
N PRO A 158 -6.61 0.24 15.53
CA PRO A 158 -7.63 -0.72 15.97
C PRO A 158 -9.06 -0.27 15.65
N ASN A 159 -9.31 1.03 15.72
CA ASN A 159 -10.60 1.67 15.43
C ASN A 159 -10.58 2.36 14.07
N SER A 160 -9.90 1.77 13.10
CA SER A 160 -9.79 2.35 11.78
C SER A 160 -11.15 2.52 11.13
N LEU A 161 -11.32 3.67 10.49
CA LEU A 161 -12.46 3.93 9.62
C LEU A 161 -12.63 2.75 8.64
N THR A 162 -13.83 2.23 8.57
CA THR A 162 -14.20 1.22 7.57
C THR A 162 -15.02 1.87 6.47
N MET A 163 -14.84 1.42 5.25
CA MET A 163 -15.58 1.88 4.08
C MET A 163 -16.18 0.69 3.35
N GLU A 164 -17.45 0.82 3.01
CA GLU A 164 -18.18 -0.18 2.23
C GLU A 164 -18.51 0.33 0.82
N ASP A 165 -18.43 1.66 0.63
CA ASP A 165 -18.84 2.36 -0.58
C ASP A 165 -17.63 2.87 -1.38
N ALA A 166 -17.59 2.51 -2.67
CA ALA A 166 -16.54 2.92 -3.60
C ALA A 166 -16.46 4.44 -3.80
N SER A 167 -17.58 5.17 -3.69
CA SER A 167 -17.61 6.62 -3.81
C SER A 167 -16.86 7.29 -2.64
N LYS A 168 -17.14 6.85 -1.42
CA LYS A 168 -16.44 7.30 -0.21
C LYS A 168 -14.94 6.95 -0.25
N LEU A 169 -14.59 5.80 -0.81
CA LEU A 169 -13.20 5.40 -0.99
C LEU A 169 -12.49 6.34 -1.95
N THR A 170 -13.12 6.70 -3.07
CA THR A 170 -12.58 7.66 -4.04
C THR A 170 -12.36 9.03 -3.40
N GLU A 171 -13.37 9.53 -2.67
CA GLU A 171 -13.28 10.79 -1.93
C GLU A 171 -12.12 10.78 -0.93
N TRP A 172 -11.98 9.69 -0.16
CA TRP A 172 -10.90 9.53 0.82
C TRP A 172 -9.51 9.60 0.16
N PHE A 173 -9.32 8.94 -0.98
CA PHE A 173 -8.07 9.03 -1.74
C PHE A 173 -7.78 10.44 -2.26
N GLN A 174 -8.81 11.19 -2.65
CA GLN A 174 -8.67 12.57 -3.11
C GLN A 174 -8.32 13.54 -1.97
N GLN A 175 -8.80 13.29 -0.76
CA GLN A 175 -8.50 14.10 0.42
C GLN A 175 -7.10 13.87 1.00
N GLY A 176 -6.40 12.81 0.60
CA GLY A 176 -5.00 12.57 0.94
C GLY A 176 -4.75 11.92 2.31
N GLY A 177 -5.73 11.29 2.93
CA GLY A 177 -5.60 10.55 4.18
C GLY A 177 -6.17 11.26 5.41
N SER A 178 -5.89 10.76 6.60
CA SER A 178 -6.37 11.29 7.88
C SER A 178 -5.23 11.91 8.68
N GLU A 179 -5.37 13.19 9.06
CA GLU A 179 -4.39 13.87 9.94
C GLU A 179 -4.37 13.26 11.34
N ASP A 180 -5.53 12.86 11.88
CA ASP A 180 -5.62 12.25 13.21
C ASP A 180 -4.88 10.91 13.25
N HIS A 181 -5.02 10.11 12.19
CA HIS A 181 -4.26 8.87 12.05
C HIS A 181 -2.75 9.15 11.93
N ALA A 182 -2.35 10.16 11.18
CA ALA A 182 -0.95 10.53 11.03
C ALA A 182 -0.31 11.06 12.32
N ARG A 183 -1.09 11.71 13.20
CA ARG A 183 -0.62 12.19 14.50
C ARG A 183 -0.40 11.07 15.52
N GLY A 184 -1.12 9.95 15.36
CA GLY A 184 -0.96 8.77 16.21
C GLY A 184 0.25 7.91 15.84
N LEU A 185 0.74 8.00 14.60
CA LEU A 185 1.96 7.32 14.14
C LEU A 185 3.22 8.06 14.59
#